data_7f775ccc0c3cba402860920708790b8d
#
_entry.id   7f775ccc0c3cba402860920708790b8d
#
_cell.length_a   1.000
_cell.length_b   1.000
_cell.length_c   1.000
_cell.angle_alpha   90.00
_cell.angle_beta   90.00
_cell.angle_gamma   90.00
#
_symmetry.space_group_name_H-M   'P 1'
#
loop_
_entity.id
_entity.type
_entity.pdbx_description
1 polymer ?
#
loop_
_entity_poly.entity_id
_entity_poly.type
_entity_poly.pdbx_seq_one_letter_code
_entity_poly.pdbx_strand_id
1 'polypeptide(L)'
;LMTYVKTTLQHSIDIDAIITLHYFEYMKNFEFKGESHNFWEFLYVDKGTVAVRADDTWTTLYTGDIIFHQPNEFHAIKSIGKDSPNLVVMSFTSSSQAMSFFVNKSFTLSMEERAMISRIITEGRHTLATPMHIPSVEQVQLKEHAPFGSQQMILLYLEMFLITLIREHQEESGASIQHKSSPEKESAGQERLSEILKYLEYHICEKL
;
A
#
# COMPACT_ATOMS: atom_id res chain seq x y z
N LEU A 1 40.83 15.79 -23.83
CA LEU A 1 40.13 15.89 -22.54
C LEU A 1 38.73 15.35 -22.74
N MET A 2 38.37 14.27 -22.04
CA MET A 2 36.96 13.82 -21.98
C MET A 2 36.17 14.81 -21.14
N THR A 3 35.05 15.31 -21.68
CA THR A 3 34.14 16.19 -20.95
C THR A 3 32.92 15.38 -20.52
N TYR A 4 32.71 15.22 -19.20
CA TYR A 4 31.55 14.55 -18.66
C TYR A 4 30.38 15.56 -18.59
N VAL A 5 29.22 15.15 -19.08
CA VAL A 5 27.97 15.93 -19.03
C VAL A 5 27.02 15.31 -18.02
N LYS A 6 26.46 16.12 -17.13
CA LYS A 6 25.47 15.69 -16.13
C LYS A 6 24.10 15.56 -16.78
N THR A 7 23.43 14.45 -16.52
CA THR A 7 22.00 14.26 -16.83
C THR A 7 21.22 14.34 -15.53
N THR A 8 20.29 15.31 -15.43
CA THR A 8 19.42 15.44 -14.26
C THR A 8 18.22 14.52 -14.42
N LEU A 9 17.96 13.68 -13.41
CA LEU A 9 16.77 12.87 -13.33
C LEU A 9 15.65 13.65 -12.61
N GLN A 10 14.40 13.36 -12.98
CA GLN A 10 13.24 14.02 -12.44
C GLN A 10 12.47 13.08 -11.50
N HIS A 11 11.87 13.66 -10.46
CA HIS A 11 10.89 12.97 -9.63
C HIS A 11 9.52 13.00 -10.32
N SER A 12 8.85 11.85 -10.33
CA SER A 12 7.48 11.72 -10.89
C SER A 12 6.42 11.82 -9.81
N ILE A 13 6.76 11.35 -8.60
CA ILE A 13 5.93 11.43 -7.39
C ILE A 13 6.85 11.87 -6.26
N ASP A 14 6.41 12.88 -5.52
CA ASP A 14 7.02 13.34 -4.27
C ASP A 14 5.96 13.25 -3.16
N ILE A 15 6.32 12.64 -2.04
CA ILE A 15 5.50 12.56 -0.83
C ILE A 15 5.99 13.61 0.15
N ASP A 16 5.14 14.60 0.45
CA ASP A 16 5.52 15.71 1.33
C ASP A 16 5.53 15.31 2.81
N ALA A 17 4.52 14.54 3.24
CA ALA A 17 4.36 14.08 4.62
C ALA A 17 3.46 12.86 4.72
N ILE A 18 3.61 12.11 5.81
CA ILE A 18 2.62 11.13 6.27
C ILE A 18 1.80 11.73 7.42
N ILE A 19 0.50 11.46 7.45
CA ILE A 19 -0.41 11.89 8.52
C ILE A 19 -0.61 10.73 9.49
N THR A 20 -1.05 9.56 8.98
CA THR A 20 -1.25 8.35 9.76
C THR A 20 -0.71 7.11 9.04
N LEU A 21 -0.40 6.08 9.81
CA LEU A 21 -0.13 4.74 9.32
C LEU A 21 -0.73 3.75 10.30
N HIS A 22 -1.78 3.06 9.89
CA HIS A 22 -2.50 2.08 10.68
C HIS A 22 -2.34 0.68 10.10
N TYR A 23 -2.18 -0.30 10.99
CA TYR A 23 -2.24 -1.72 10.66
C TYR A 23 -2.81 -2.48 11.86
N PHE A 24 -4.06 -2.92 11.75
CA PHE A 24 -4.74 -3.61 12.85
C PHE A 24 -5.92 -4.46 12.38
N GLU A 25 -6.36 -5.35 13.27
CA GLU A 25 -7.55 -6.14 13.10
C GLU A 25 -8.77 -5.39 13.61
N TYR A 26 -9.75 -5.19 12.74
CA TYR A 26 -11.06 -4.65 13.11
C TYR A 26 -11.98 -5.74 13.67
N MET A 27 -12.95 -5.34 14.49
CA MET A 27 -13.99 -6.25 14.95
C MET A 27 -14.92 -6.66 13.79
N LYS A 28 -15.54 -7.85 13.87
CA LYS A 28 -16.44 -8.40 12.84
C LYS A 28 -17.56 -7.47 12.40
N ASN A 29 -18.10 -6.67 13.32
CA ASN A 29 -19.23 -5.76 13.07
C ASN A 29 -18.78 -4.30 13.12
N PHE A 30 -17.53 -4.04 12.79
CA PHE A 30 -16.99 -2.69 12.77
C PHE A 30 -17.66 -1.87 11.66
N GLU A 31 -18.05 -0.65 12.02
CA GLU A 31 -18.54 0.36 11.11
C GLU A 31 -17.94 1.71 11.49
N PHE A 32 -17.22 2.31 10.56
CA PHE A 32 -16.80 3.70 10.61
C PHE A 32 -17.75 4.52 9.72
N LYS A 33 -18.43 5.48 10.32
CA LYS A 33 -19.49 6.25 9.63
C LYS A 33 -18.98 7.19 8.55
N GLY A 34 -17.68 7.45 8.55
CA GLY A 34 -16.98 8.18 7.51
C GLY A 34 -16.50 9.55 7.94
N GLU A 35 -15.59 10.04 7.12
CA GLU A 35 -14.96 11.36 7.21
C GLU A 35 -14.61 11.88 5.83
N SER A 36 -14.12 13.12 5.79
CA SER A 36 -13.53 13.75 4.60
C SER A 36 -12.38 14.64 5.07
N HIS A 37 -11.25 14.56 4.39
CA HIS A 37 -10.04 15.31 4.73
C HIS A 37 -9.30 15.76 3.47
N ASN A 38 -8.37 16.71 3.59
CA ASN A 38 -7.70 17.35 2.46
C ASN A 38 -6.36 16.70 2.06
N PHE A 39 -6.21 15.42 2.31
CA PHE A 39 -5.01 14.63 1.97
C PHE A 39 -5.40 13.30 1.34
N TRP A 40 -4.45 12.61 0.72
CA TRP A 40 -4.60 11.28 0.16
C TRP A 40 -4.64 10.22 1.26
N GLU A 41 -5.45 9.19 1.03
CA GLU A 41 -5.46 8.00 1.84
C GLU A 41 -5.57 6.76 0.97
N PHE A 42 -4.91 5.67 1.34
CA PHE A 42 -5.26 4.37 0.80
C PHE A 42 -5.67 3.42 1.93
N LEU A 43 -6.57 2.51 1.58
CA LEU A 43 -6.98 1.39 2.40
C LEU A 43 -6.69 0.09 1.66
N TYR A 44 -5.85 -0.76 2.26
CA TYR A 44 -5.50 -2.09 1.77
C TYR A 44 -6.08 -3.17 2.67
N VAL A 45 -6.72 -4.19 2.09
CA VAL A 45 -7.30 -5.33 2.81
C VAL A 45 -6.27 -6.45 2.86
N ASP A 46 -5.57 -6.58 4.01
CA ASP A 46 -4.61 -7.65 4.24
C ASP A 46 -5.30 -9.00 4.48
N LYS A 47 -6.46 -8.97 5.15
CA LYS A 47 -7.30 -10.15 5.39
C LYS A 47 -8.77 -9.75 5.53
N GLY A 48 -9.67 -10.62 5.06
CA GLY A 48 -11.11 -10.49 5.25
C GLY A 48 -11.82 -9.76 4.12
N THR A 49 -12.99 -9.20 4.41
CA THR A 49 -13.85 -8.53 3.44
C THR A 49 -14.50 -7.31 4.07
N VAL A 50 -14.46 -6.20 3.37
CA VAL A 50 -15.06 -4.93 3.81
C VAL A 50 -15.87 -4.30 2.69
N ALA A 51 -16.85 -3.47 3.05
CA ALA A 51 -17.45 -2.53 2.12
C ALA A 51 -16.91 -1.14 2.44
N VAL A 52 -16.38 -0.47 1.42
CA VAL A 52 -15.83 0.88 1.50
C VAL A 52 -16.70 1.81 0.68
N ARG A 53 -17.01 2.97 1.23
CA ARG A 53 -17.75 4.03 0.56
C ARG A 53 -16.77 5.10 0.10
N ALA A 54 -16.93 5.50 -1.16
CA ALA A 54 -16.28 6.67 -1.75
C ALA A 54 -17.40 7.56 -2.30
N ASP A 55 -17.59 8.75 -1.71
CA ASP A 55 -18.72 9.63 -1.93
C ASP A 55 -20.07 8.87 -1.85
N ASP A 56 -20.76 8.67 -2.97
CA ASP A 56 -22.05 7.99 -3.03
C ASP A 56 -21.94 6.49 -3.40
N THR A 57 -20.74 5.99 -3.66
CA THR A 57 -20.53 4.62 -4.17
C THR A 57 -19.98 3.70 -3.10
N TRP A 58 -20.64 2.55 -2.89
CA TRP A 58 -20.14 1.46 -2.06
C TRP A 58 -19.45 0.40 -2.91
N THR A 59 -18.23 0.03 -2.55
CA THR A 59 -17.45 -1.01 -3.21
C THR A 59 -17.08 -2.09 -2.20
N THR A 60 -17.22 -3.37 -2.57
CA THR A 60 -16.75 -4.49 -1.76
C THR A 60 -15.30 -4.78 -2.10
N LEU A 61 -14.45 -4.80 -1.07
CA LEU A 61 -13.05 -5.15 -1.19
C LEU A 61 -12.77 -6.46 -0.46
N TYR A 62 -11.93 -7.27 -1.08
CA TYR A 62 -11.49 -8.57 -0.59
C TYR A 62 -10.02 -8.55 -0.21
N THR A 63 -9.54 -9.61 0.44
CA THR A 63 -8.11 -9.79 0.73
C THR A 63 -7.27 -9.56 -0.53
N GLY A 64 -6.34 -8.64 -0.45
CA GLY A 64 -5.46 -8.23 -1.54
C GLY A 64 -5.88 -6.99 -2.29
N ASP A 65 -7.10 -6.49 -2.07
CA ASP A 65 -7.58 -5.27 -2.72
C ASP A 65 -7.13 -4.02 -1.98
N ILE A 66 -6.90 -2.96 -2.74
CA ILE A 66 -6.60 -1.61 -2.27
C ILE A 66 -7.52 -0.61 -2.94
N ILE A 67 -7.93 0.43 -2.22
CA ILE A 67 -8.65 1.59 -2.75
C ILE A 67 -7.93 2.87 -2.33
N PHE A 68 -7.99 3.88 -3.19
CA PHE A 68 -7.45 5.21 -2.92
C PHE A 68 -8.58 6.22 -2.73
N HIS A 69 -8.45 7.06 -1.71
CA HIS A 69 -9.31 8.21 -1.44
C HIS A 69 -8.54 9.49 -1.73
N GLN A 70 -9.09 10.30 -2.64
CA GLN A 70 -8.50 11.59 -2.99
C GLN A 70 -8.84 12.65 -1.93
N PRO A 71 -8.08 13.77 -1.88
CA PRO A 71 -8.42 14.89 -1.01
C PRO A 71 -9.87 15.36 -1.17
N ASN A 72 -10.55 15.56 -0.03
CA ASN A 72 -11.95 16.00 0.10
C ASN A 72 -13.02 15.00 -0.35
N GLU A 73 -12.67 13.76 -0.70
CA GLU A 73 -13.63 12.68 -0.93
C GLU A 73 -14.18 12.19 0.43
N PHE A 74 -15.50 12.06 0.53
CA PHE A 74 -16.10 11.41 1.69
C PHE A 74 -15.90 9.91 1.61
N HIS A 75 -15.36 9.29 2.66
CA HIS A 75 -15.19 7.84 2.70
C HIS A 75 -15.62 7.26 4.05
N ALA A 76 -16.12 6.02 3.99
CA ALA A 76 -16.59 5.26 5.13
C ALA A 76 -16.27 3.77 4.90
N ILE A 77 -16.23 2.99 5.99
CA ILE A 77 -15.94 1.56 5.90
C ILE A 77 -16.80 0.78 6.88
N LYS A 78 -17.20 -0.43 6.47
CA LYS A 78 -17.83 -1.42 7.33
C LYS A 78 -17.33 -2.83 7.04
N SER A 79 -17.18 -3.63 8.08
CA SER A 79 -16.92 -5.06 7.96
C SER A 79 -18.18 -5.79 7.50
N ILE A 80 -18.06 -6.63 6.46
CA ILE A 80 -19.20 -7.40 5.91
C ILE A 80 -18.91 -8.90 5.84
N GLY A 81 -17.67 -9.33 6.11
CA GLY A 81 -17.26 -10.72 6.10
C GLY A 81 -17.63 -11.49 7.38
N LYS A 82 -17.33 -12.79 7.36
CA LYS A 82 -17.48 -13.67 8.53
C LYS A 82 -16.33 -13.51 9.53
N ASP A 83 -15.17 -13.09 9.05
CA ASP A 83 -13.95 -12.92 9.81
C ASP A 83 -13.68 -11.45 10.11
N SER A 84 -12.93 -11.19 11.18
CA SER A 84 -12.40 -9.88 11.48
C SER A 84 -11.40 -9.46 10.39
N PRO A 85 -11.58 -8.31 9.72
CA PRO A 85 -10.66 -7.87 8.68
C PRO A 85 -9.39 -7.26 9.28
N ASN A 86 -8.24 -7.55 8.66
CA ASN A 86 -6.99 -6.83 8.88
C ASN A 86 -6.82 -5.80 7.76
N LEU A 87 -6.58 -4.57 8.15
CA LEU A 87 -6.47 -3.45 7.22
C LEU A 87 -5.17 -2.69 7.44
N VAL A 88 -4.61 -2.20 6.35
CA VAL A 88 -3.59 -1.16 6.34
C VAL A 88 -4.24 0.11 5.82
N VAL A 89 -4.18 1.17 6.61
CA VAL A 89 -4.66 2.50 6.20
C VAL A 89 -3.49 3.47 6.33
N MET A 90 -3.19 4.20 5.27
CA MET A 90 -2.09 5.17 5.26
C MET A 90 -2.55 6.47 4.63
N SER A 91 -2.40 7.55 5.39
CA SER A 91 -2.76 8.90 4.96
C SER A 91 -1.48 9.73 4.77
N PHE A 92 -1.41 10.45 3.65
CA PHE A 92 -0.23 11.21 3.25
C PHE A 92 -0.58 12.40 2.36
N THR A 93 0.36 13.34 2.23
CA THR A 93 0.24 14.48 1.31
C THR A 93 1.18 14.33 0.13
N SER A 94 0.68 14.68 -1.05
CA SER A 94 1.42 14.79 -2.30
C SER A 94 0.73 15.79 -3.20
N SER A 95 1.50 16.70 -3.79
CA SER A 95 1.06 17.65 -4.81
C SER A 95 1.40 17.19 -6.24
N SER A 96 1.98 16.00 -6.39
CA SER A 96 2.42 15.46 -7.68
C SER A 96 1.24 15.22 -8.61
N GLN A 97 1.33 15.69 -9.85
CA GLN A 97 0.27 15.53 -10.86
C GLN A 97 -0.05 14.05 -11.14
N ALA A 98 0.95 13.17 -11.02
CA ALA A 98 0.79 11.73 -11.20
C ALA A 98 -0.24 11.10 -10.25
N MET A 99 -0.50 11.73 -9.08
CA MET A 99 -1.52 11.25 -8.14
C MET A 99 -2.94 11.23 -8.72
N SER A 100 -3.21 12.01 -9.77
CA SER A 100 -4.50 11.98 -10.49
C SER A 100 -4.83 10.58 -11.06
N PHE A 101 -3.84 9.72 -11.27
CA PHE A 101 -4.03 8.34 -11.69
C PHE A 101 -4.88 7.54 -10.69
N PHE A 102 -4.79 7.84 -9.40
CA PHE A 102 -5.45 7.11 -8.31
C PHE A 102 -6.89 7.57 -8.03
N VAL A 103 -7.36 8.62 -8.70
CA VAL A 103 -8.73 9.13 -8.52
C VAL A 103 -9.75 8.08 -8.92
N ASN A 104 -10.66 7.72 -8.00
CA ASN A 104 -11.69 6.68 -8.19
C ASN A 104 -11.12 5.31 -8.60
N LYS A 105 -9.93 4.95 -8.09
CA LYS A 105 -9.26 3.69 -8.41
C LYS A 105 -9.20 2.73 -7.24
N SER A 106 -9.42 1.48 -7.58
CA SER A 106 -9.11 0.32 -6.74
C SER A 106 -8.38 -0.73 -7.57
N PHE A 107 -7.52 -1.51 -6.93
CA PHE A 107 -6.70 -2.53 -7.57
C PHE A 107 -6.67 -3.79 -6.73
N THR A 108 -6.44 -4.95 -7.35
CA THR A 108 -6.01 -6.16 -6.65
C THR A 108 -4.49 -6.25 -6.76
N LEU A 109 -3.81 -6.18 -5.62
CA LEU A 109 -2.35 -6.11 -5.58
C LEU A 109 -1.68 -7.44 -5.91
N SER A 110 -0.65 -7.41 -6.74
CA SER A 110 0.30 -8.49 -6.97
C SER A 110 1.09 -8.81 -5.69
N MET A 111 1.80 -9.94 -5.67
CA MET A 111 2.67 -10.30 -4.53
C MET A 111 3.80 -9.29 -4.32
N GLU A 112 4.34 -8.72 -5.38
CA GLU A 112 5.40 -7.72 -5.32
C GLU A 112 4.88 -6.41 -4.70
N GLU A 113 3.73 -5.93 -5.11
CA GLU A 113 3.08 -4.73 -4.56
C GLU A 113 2.72 -4.90 -3.07
N ARG A 114 2.22 -6.09 -2.68
CA ARG A 114 1.98 -6.42 -1.25
C ARG A 114 3.27 -6.42 -0.43
N ALA A 115 4.37 -6.91 -1.00
CA ALA A 115 5.67 -6.87 -0.34
C ALA A 115 6.15 -5.44 -0.08
N MET A 116 5.82 -4.48 -0.96
CA MET A 116 6.14 -3.06 -0.74
C MET A 116 5.34 -2.48 0.44
N ILE A 117 4.03 -2.77 0.55
CA ILE A 117 3.24 -2.39 1.73
C ILE A 117 3.85 -2.97 3.01
N SER A 118 4.27 -4.24 2.99
CA SER A 118 4.93 -4.88 4.13
C SER A 118 6.22 -4.15 4.54
N ARG A 119 7.00 -3.64 3.58
CA ARG A 119 8.21 -2.83 3.84
C ARG A 119 7.85 -1.48 4.47
N ILE A 120 6.82 -0.79 3.98
CA ILE A 120 6.31 0.46 4.58
C ILE A 120 5.95 0.23 6.05
N ILE A 121 5.18 -0.83 6.36
CA ILE A 121 4.80 -1.17 7.73
C ILE A 121 6.01 -1.48 8.59
N THR A 122 6.98 -2.22 8.06
CA THR A 122 8.21 -2.58 8.80
C THR A 122 9.01 -1.34 9.15
N GLU A 123 9.23 -0.43 8.20
CA GLU A 123 9.92 0.84 8.47
C GLU A 123 9.10 1.74 9.40
N GLY A 124 7.77 1.76 9.26
CA GLY A 124 6.90 2.46 10.19
C GLY A 124 7.08 1.98 11.63
N ARG A 125 7.19 0.66 11.86
CA ARG A 125 7.46 0.09 13.20
C ARG A 125 8.82 0.52 13.75
N HIS A 126 9.81 0.70 12.91
CA HIS A 126 11.14 1.19 13.33
C HIS A 126 11.14 2.69 13.62
N THR A 127 10.35 3.46 12.89
CA THR A 127 10.39 4.93 12.87
C THR A 127 9.38 5.57 13.82
N LEU A 128 8.16 5.00 13.91
CA LEU A 128 7.06 5.63 14.62
C LEU A 128 7.00 5.17 16.08
N ALA A 129 6.88 6.13 17.00
CA ALA A 129 6.56 5.89 18.40
C ALA A 129 5.05 5.61 18.59
N THR A 130 4.23 6.16 17.72
CA THR A 130 2.77 5.98 17.73
C THR A 130 2.41 4.54 17.36
N PRO A 131 1.60 3.85 18.17
CA PRO A 131 1.14 2.50 17.86
C PRO A 131 0.22 2.49 16.64
N MET A 132 0.49 1.59 15.67
CA MET A 132 -0.31 1.49 14.44
C MET A 132 -1.70 0.88 14.63
N HIS A 133 -1.97 0.24 15.77
CA HIS A 133 -3.23 -0.45 16.05
C HIS A 133 -4.27 0.43 16.75
N ILE A 134 -4.03 1.71 16.88
CA ILE A 134 -4.95 2.67 17.51
C ILE A 134 -5.60 3.52 16.42
N PRO A 135 -6.89 3.29 16.09
CA PRO A 135 -7.56 3.98 14.97
C PRO A 135 -7.84 5.47 15.22
N SER A 136 -7.84 5.91 16.48
CA SER A 136 -8.09 7.31 16.85
C SER A 136 -6.86 8.21 16.80
N VAL A 137 -5.75 7.71 16.25
CA VAL A 137 -4.54 8.52 16.07
C VAL A 137 -4.71 9.45 14.88
N GLU A 138 -4.58 10.74 15.10
CA GLU A 138 -4.67 11.79 14.08
C GLU A 138 -3.30 12.34 13.66
N GLN A 139 -2.25 11.99 14.40
CA GLN A 139 -0.87 12.41 14.12
C GLN A 139 0.11 11.35 14.58
N VAL A 140 1.04 10.97 13.71
CA VAL A 140 2.14 10.07 14.09
C VAL A 140 3.24 10.84 14.80
N GLN A 141 3.86 10.20 15.77
CA GLN A 141 5.05 10.70 16.48
C GLN A 141 6.25 9.85 16.10
N LEU A 142 7.39 10.50 15.93
CA LEU A 142 8.64 9.83 15.59
C LEU A 142 9.34 9.32 16.86
N LYS A 143 10.03 8.19 16.76
CA LYS A 143 10.94 7.73 17.83
C LYS A 143 12.15 8.63 17.90
N GLU A 144 12.62 8.90 19.12
CA GLU A 144 13.84 9.67 19.36
C GLU A 144 15.08 8.99 18.77
N HIS A 145 15.13 7.65 18.84
CA HIS A 145 16.24 6.82 18.37
C HIS A 145 15.79 5.86 17.26
N ALA A 146 15.24 6.43 16.18
CA ALA A 146 14.94 5.65 15.00
C ALA A 146 16.23 5.29 14.22
N PRO A 147 16.27 4.17 13.47
CA PRO A 147 17.41 3.82 12.64
C PRO A 147 17.73 4.93 11.62
N PHE A 148 19.01 5.07 11.28
CA PHE A 148 19.44 6.05 10.27
C PHE A 148 18.65 5.89 8.97
N GLY A 149 18.09 6.98 8.48
CA GLY A 149 17.35 7.04 7.21
C GLY A 149 15.97 6.38 7.22
N SER A 150 15.46 5.87 8.36
CA SER A 150 14.19 5.16 8.42
C SER A 150 12.99 6.01 7.96
N GLN A 151 12.96 7.31 8.27
CA GLN A 151 11.93 8.22 7.76
C GLN A 151 11.98 8.31 6.24
N GLN A 152 13.17 8.47 5.67
CA GLN A 152 13.37 8.51 4.22
C GLN A 152 13.01 7.17 3.57
N MET A 153 13.28 6.05 4.23
CA MET A 153 12.89 4.72 3.71
C MET A 153 11.37 4.57 3.60
N ILE A 154 10.58 5.13 4.53
CA ILE A 154 9.11 5.14 4.40
C ILE A 154 8.71 5.90 3.13
N LEU A 155 9.25 7.09 2.90
CA LEU A 155 8.95 7.89 1.70
C LEU A 155 9.35 7.14 0.42
N LEU A 156 10.57 6.61 0.36
CA LEU A 156 11.07 5.88 -0.79
C LEU A 156 10.22 4.62 -1.11
N TYR A 157 9.82 3.85 -0.10
CA TYR A 157 8.95 2.69 -0.32
C TYR A 157 7.56 3.09 -0.77
N LEU A 158 6.98 4.17 -0.23
CA LEU A 158 5.69 4.67 -0.65
C LEU A 158 5.73 5.20 -2.09
N GLU A 159 6.72 6.02 -2.43
CA GLU A 159 6.91 6.52 -3.80
C GLU A 159 7.13 5.39 -4.80
N MET A 160 7.98 4.42 -4.46
CA MET A 160 8.23 3.25 -5.29
C MET A 160 6.94 2.43 -5.48
N PHE A 161 6.16 2.22 -4.43
CA PHE A 161 4.88 1.51 -4.48
C PHE A 161 3.90 2.20 -5.44
N LEU A 162 3.71 3.53 -5.30
CA LEU A 162 2.81 4.30 -6.15
C LEU A 162 3.26 4.31 -7.62
N ILE A 163 4.57 4.45 -7.88
CA ILE A 163 5.13 4.38 -9.22
C ILE A 163 4.93 3.00 -9.84
N THR A 164 5.11 1.94 -9.06
CA THR A 164 4.90 0.55 -9.52
C THR A 164 3.44 0.32 -9.89
N LEU A 165 2.49 0.74 -9.05
CA LEU A 165 1.07 0.66 -9.35
C LEU A 165 0.71 1.38 -10.67
N ILE A 166 1.21 2.60 -10.88
CA ILE A 166 0.98 3.31 -12.13
C ILE A 166 1.52 2.52 -13.33
N ARG A 167 2.74 2.00 -13.22
CA ARG A 167 3.40 1.27 -14.31
C ARG A 167 2.67 -0.02 -14.69
N GLU A 168 2.20 -0.77 -13.68
CA GLU A 168 1.57 -2.06 -13.90
C GLU A 168 0.11 -1.94 -14.33
N HIS A 169 -0.60 -0.90 -13.87
CA HIS A 169 -2.03 -0.73 -14.16
C HIS A 169 -2.36 0.37 -15.19
N GLN A 170 -1.35 1.02 -15.76
CA GLN A 170 -1.53 2.08 -16.75
C GLN A 170 -2.12 1.54 -18.06
N GLU A 171 -1.79 0.32 -18.45
CA GLU A 171 -2.25 -0.33 -19.68
C GLU A 171 -3.71 -0.82 -19.60
N GLU A 172 -4.24 -1.07 -18.41
CA GLU A 172 -5.62 -1.53 -18.22
C GLU A 172 -6.66 -0.43 -18.45
N SER A 173 -6.27 0.83 -18.41
CA SER A 173 -7.15 1.98 -18.61
C SER A 173 -7.64 2.16 -20.06
N GLY A 174 -7.11 1.38 -21.01
CA GLY A 174 -7.49 1.37 -22.41
C GLY A 174 -8.31 0.16 -22.89
N ALA A 175 -8.48 -0.86 -22.04
CA ALA A 175 -9.21 -2.07 -22.38
C ALA A 175 -10.31 -2.33 -21.34
N SER A 176 -11.55 -2.46 -21.81
CA SER A 176 -12.72 -2.85 -21.01
C SER A 176 -12.40 -4.06 -20.12
N ILE A 177 -12.72 -3.93 -18.84
CA ILE A 177 -12.58 -4.95 -17.80
C ILE A 177 -13.25 -6.25 -18.25
N GLN A 178 -12.46 -7.22 -18.68
CA GLN A 178 -12.84 -8.63 -18.67
C GLN A 178 -12.01 -9.31 -17.58
N HIS A 179 -12.67 -9.71 -16.52
CA HIS A 179 -12.11 -10.64 -15.54
C HIS A 179 -11.58 -11.88 -16.26
N LYS A 180 -10.27 -11.93 -16.47
CA LYS A 180 -9.55 -13.16 -16.82
C LYS A 180 -8.71 -13.57 -15.63
N SER A 181 -9.30 -14.38 -14.76
CA SER A 181 -8.56 -15.29 -13.90
C SER A 181 -7.88 -16.33 -14.80
N SER A 182 -6.59 -16.23 -14.99
CA SER A 182 -5.79 -17.28 -15.64
C SER A 182 -4.96 -17.98 -14.58
N PRO A 183 -5.27 -19.27 -14.28
CA PRO A 183 -4.55 -20.07 -13.27
C PRO A 183 -3.09 -20.38 -13.62
N GLU A 184 -2.67 -20.15 -14.86
CA GLU A 184 -1.35 -20.61 -15.35
C GLU A 184 -0.17 -19.70 -14.99
N LYS A 185 -0.36 -18.41 -14.69
CA LYS A 185 0.74 -17.52 -14.26
C LYS A 185 1.08 -17.62 -12.77
N GLU A 186 0.13 -18.01 -11.94
CA GLU A 186 0.37 -18.22 -10.51
C GLU A 186 1.23 -19.46 -10.24
N SER A 187 1.08 -20.54 -11.04
CA SER A 187 1.84 -21.77 -10.91
C SER A 187 3.35 -21.56 -11.14
N ALA A 188 3.73 -20.84 -12.19
CA ALA A 188 5.14 -20.62 -12.54
C ALA A 188 5.88 -19.70 -11.52
N GLY A 189 5.17 -18.75 -10.91
CA GLY A 189 5.72 -17.88 -9.87
C GLY A 189 5.92 -18.61 -8.54
N GLN A 190 4.99 -19.47 -8.17
CA GLN A 190 5.07 -20.29 -6.94
C GLN A 190 6.14 -21.38 -7.04
N GLU A 191 6.33 -22.01 -8.21
CA GLU A 191 7.39 -22.97 -8.44
C GLU A 191 8.78 -22.31 -8.32
N ARG A 192 8.99 -21.14 -8.93
CA ARG A 192 10.23 -20.38 -8.83
C ARG A 192 10.55 -19.93 -7.40
N LEU A 193 9.57 -19.46 -6.65
CA LEU A 193 9.75 -19.07 -5.25
C LEU A 193 10.09 -20.28 -4.39
N SER A 194 9.44 -21.42 -4.60
CA SER A 194 9.71 -22.68 -3.91
C SER A 194 11.13 -23.20 -4.20
N GLU A 195 11.63 -23.05 -5.43
CA GLU A 195 13.00 -23.42 -5.80
C GLU A 195 14.03 -22.50 -5.13
N ILE A 196 13.79 -21.19 -5.07
CA ILE A 196 14.66 -20.23 -4.41
C ILE A 196 14.72 -20.49 -2.90
N LEU A 197 13.58 -20.76 -2.26
CA LEU A 197 13.53 -21.09 -0.83
C LEU A 197 14.27 -22.40 -0.52
N LYS A 198 14.10 -23.45 -1.32
CA LYS A 198 14.85 -24.70 -1.20
C LYS A 198 16.35 -24.50 -1.39
N TYR A 199 16.75 -23.66 -2.34
CA TYR A 199 18.16 -23.32 -2.57
C TYR A 199 18.76 -22.60 -1.35
N LEU A 200 18.04 -21.65 -0.78
CA LEU A 200 18.49 -20.91 0.41
C LEU A 200 18.54 -21.81 1.65
N GLU A 201 17.55 -22.66 1.89
CA GLU A 201 17.57 -23.63 2.99
C GLU A 201 18.75 -24.60 2.89
N TYR A 202 19.03 -25.11 1.69
CA TYR A 202 20.15 -26.04 1.48
C TYR A 202 21.51 -25.39 1.75
N HIS A 203 21.70 -24.11 1.36
CA HIS A 203 23.00 -23.42 1.50
C HIS A 203 23.21 -22.73 2.86
N ILE A 204 22.13 -22.50 3.63
CA ILE A 204 22.24 -22.02 5.03
C ILE A 204 22.66 -23.14 5.97
N CYS A 205 22.28 -24.38 5.69
CA CYS A 205 22.66 -25.53 6.52
C CYS A 205 24.08 -26.05 6.28
N GLU A 206 24.78 -25.62 5.23
CA GLU A 206 26.20 -26.02 4.95
C GLU A 206 27.26 -25.16 5.67
N LYS A 207 26.86 -24.13 6.44
CA LYS A 207 27.79 -23.20 7.12
C LYS A 207 27.60 -23.12 8.64
N LEU A 208 27.22 -24.20 9.28
CA LEU A 208 27.29 -24.35 10.75
C LEU A 208 28.19 -25.53 11.12
#